data_115a46cb1b0774800d4d01fb4d4393c7
#
_entry.id   115a46cb1b0774800d4d01fb4d4393c7
#
_cell.length_a   1.000
_cell.length_b   1.000
_cell.length_c   1.000
_cell.angle_alpha   90.00
_cell.angle_beta   90.00
_cell.angle_gamma   90.00
#
_symmetry.space_group_name_H-M   'P 1'
#
loop_
_entity.id
_entity.type
_entity.pdbx_description
1 polymer ?
#
loop_
_entity_poly.entity_id
_entity_poly.type
_entity_poly.pdbx_seq_one_letter_code
_entity_poly.pdbx_strand_id
1 'polypeptide(L)'
;MPSDVVSGARSDVVSGFSRTFEVRRLGTVPYTEALKLQRELVEERRANRVPDLLLLLQHPPVITLGVKGDGGRTNVLVTDERLAELGVEISETGRGGDVTYHGPGQIVGYPILDLKPDRCDVHRYVRDLEEVMIRVCADYGVTAERIKGLTGTWVGNEKIGAIGVRISRWITSHGFAFNVNTNLQEFGLIVPCGIADHGVTSLERVTGRAVSLADAEDRVVNHFVAVFEGRSG
;
A
#
# COMPACT_ATOMS: atom_id res chain seq x y z
N MET A 1 8.25 6.49 27.05
CA MET A 1 9.31 6.75 26.07
C MET A 1 9.02 5.85 24.89
N PRO A 2 8.58 6.34 23.70
CA PRO A 2 8.51 5.49 22.52
C PRO A 2 9.95 5.17 22.09
N SER A 3 10.20 3.87 21.87
CA SER A 3 11.50 3.35 21.48
C SER A 3 11.93 3.86 20.11
N ASP A 4 13.16 4.38 20.02
CA ASP A 4 13.88 4.75 18.82
C ASP A 4 14.13 3.51 17.93
N VAL A 5 13.19 3.17 17.03
CA VAL A 5 13.27 1.91 16.24
C VAL A 5 13.44 2.16 14.74
N VAL A 6 13.54 3.40 14.26
CA VAL A 6 13.80 3.62 12.83
C VAL A 6 14.87 4.69 12.65
N SER A 7 16.14 4.27 12.54
CA SER A 7 17.24 5.14 12.09
C SER A 7 17.00 5.50 10.62
N GLY A 8 16.70 6.79 10.35
CA GLY A 8 16.53 7.32 9.01
C GLY A 8 15.11 7.77 8.64
N ALA A 9 14.13 7.65 9.53
CA ALA A 9 12.77 8.13 9.31
C ALA A 9 12.76 9.66 9.12
N ARG A 10 12.13 10.14 8.03
CA ARG A 10 11.84 11.57 7.81
C ARG A 10 10.36 11.79 7.96
N SER A 11 10.00 12.89 8.62
CA SER A 11 8.61 13.31 8.80
C SER A 11 8.44 14.70 8.21
N ASP A 12 7.51 14.83 7.26
CA ASP A 12 7.16 16.10 6.63
C ASP A 12 5.68 16.39 6.94
N VAL A 13 5.39 17.62 7.35
CA VAL A 13 4.01 18.09 7.50
C VAL A 13 3.62 18.79 6.21
N VAL A 14 2.64 18.21 5.51
CA VAL A 14 2.06 18.80 4.30
C VAL A 14 0.66 19.31 4.65
N SER A 15 0.43 20.60 4.55
CA SER A 15 -0.86 21.23 4.82
C SER A 15 -1.52 21.73 3.54
N GLY A 16 -2.79 21.37 3.34
CA GLY A 16 -3.65 21.89 2.31
C GLY A 16 -4.83 22.68 2.86
N PHE A 17 -5.71 23.14 2.00
CA PHE A 17 -6.79 24.06 2.36
C PHE A 17 -7.85 23.49 3.33
N SER A 18 -7.95 22.15 3.50
CA SER A 18 -8.99 21.53 4.35
C SER A 18 -8.51 20.44 5.30
N ARG A 19 -7.36 19.78 5.03
CA ARG A 19 -6.80 18.73 5.88
C ARG A 19 -5.29 18.85 5.95
N THR A 20 -4.72 18.57 7.12
CA THR A 20 -3.27 18.46 7.30
C THR A 20 -2.90 17.00 7.38
N PHE A 21 -1.93 16.59 6.57
CA PHE A 21 -1.37 15.24 6.60
C PHE A 21 0.04 15.29 7.13
N GLU A 22 0.37 14.38 8.01
CA GLU A 22 1.76 14.09 8.36
C GLU A 22 2.22 12.91 7.50
N VAL A 23 3.28 13.09 6.73
CA VAL A 23 3.89 12.03 5.92
C VAL A 23 5.12 11.52 6.64
N ARG A 24 5.18 10.20 6.90
CA ARG A 24 6.35 9.54 7.49
C ARG A 24 6.94 8.57 6.50
N ARG A 25 8.20 8.81 6.09
CA ARG A 25 8.98 7.90 5.24
C ARG A 25 9.86 7.05 6.15
N LEU A 26 9.60 5.77 6.21
CA LEU A 26 10.17 4.86 7.19
C LEU A 26 11.29 3.98 6.62
N GLY A 27 11.59 4.08 5.31
CA GLY A 27 12.54 3.19 4.66
C GLY A 27 12.06 1.74 4.64
N THR A 28 12.94 0.78 4.88
CA THR A 28 12.60 -0.64 4.92
C THR A 28 12.26 -1.07 6.35
N VAL A 29 11.04 -1.56 6.56
CA VAL A 29 10.52 -1.96 7.89
C VAL A 29 9.95 -3.38 7.82
N PRO A 30 10.32 -4.30 8.75
CA PRO A 30 9.67 -5.60 8.86
C PRO A 30 8.15 -5.48 9.00
N TYR A 31 7.42 -6.41 8.38
CA TYR A 31 5.96 -6.31 8.31
C TYR A 31 5.30 -6.29 9.70
N THR A 32 5.79 -7.13 10.61
CA THR A 32 5.28 -7.23 11.98
C THR A 32 5.46 -5.94 12.77
N GLU A 33 6.59 -5.24 12.58
CA GLU A 33 6.87 -3.94 13.21
C GLU A 33 5.96 -2.84 12.63
N ALA A 34 5.81 -2.81 11.31
CA ALA A 34 4.91 -1.87 10.66
C ALA A 34 3.44 -2.09 11.07
N LEU A 35 3.03 -3.35 11.25
CA LEU A 35 1.69 -3.68 11.74
C LEU A 35 1.47 -3.21 13.19
N LYS A 36 2.48 -3.35 14.06
CA LYS A 36 2.43 -2.83 15.43
C LYS A 36 2.30 -1.30 15.42
N LEU A 37 3.15 -0.62 14.67
CA LEU A 37 3.11 0.84 14.51
C LEU A 37 1.74 1.32 14.02
N GLN A 38 1.17 0.66 13.01
CA GLN A 38 -0.17 1.01 12.53
C GLN A 38 -1.24 0.90 13.62
N ARG A 39 -1.21 -0.17 14.43
CA ARG A 39 -2.16 -0.35 15.54
C ARG A 39 -2.07 0.77 16.56
N GLU A 40 -0.87 1.14 16.95
CA GLU A 40 -0.61 2.26 17.86
C GLU A 40 -1.14 3.57 17.29
N LEU A 41 -0.79 3.90 16.03
CA LEU A 41 -1.22 5.13 15.38
C LEU A 41 -2.73 5.21 15.13
N VAL A 42 -3.40 4.09 14.90
CA VAL A 42 -4.87 4.03 14.81
C VAL A 42 -5.51 4.45 16.14
N GLU A 43 -4.98 4.00 17.28
CA GLU A 43 -5.49 4.40 18.59
C GLU A 43 -5.17 5.87 18.90
N GLU A 44 -3.96 6.33 18.54
CA GLU A 44 -3.58 7.73 18.69
C GLU A 44 -4.47 8.65 17.83
N ARG A 45 -4.73 8.24 16.57
CA ARG A 45 -5.61 8.99 15.66
C ARG A 45 -7.05 9.01 16.15
N ARG A 46 -7.54 7.89 16.67
CA ARG A 46 -8.88 7.76 17.26
C ARG A 46 -9.07 8.69 18.45
N ALA A 47 -8.01 8.86 19.24
CA ALA A 47 -8.00 9.76 20.39
C ALA A 47 -7.67 11.21 20.02
N ASN A 48 -7.56 11.56 18.73
CA ASN A 48 -7.14 12.87 18.21
C ASN A 48 -5.80 13.37 18.76
N ARG A 49 -4.86 12.45 19.07
CA ARG A 49 -3.51 12.81 19.53
C ARG A 49 -2.52 12.98 18.40
N VAL A 50 -2.86 12.48 17.22
CA VAL A 50 -2.08 12.68 16.00
C VAL A 50 -3.01 13.15 14.86
N PRO A 51 -2.49 13.88 13.85
CA PRO A 51 -3.25 14.23 12.65
C PRO A 51 -3.52 13.00 11.78
N ASP A 52 -4.13 13.20 10.61
CA ASP A 52 -4.15 12.20 9.56
C ASP A 52 -2.71 11.93 9.08
N LEU A 53 -2.36 10.66 8.86
CA LEU A 53 -1.01 10.23 8.55
C LEU A 53 -0.97 9.43 7.24
N LEU A 54 0.12 9.59 6.50
CA LEU A 54 0.53 8.66 5.45
C LEU A 54 1.90 8.07 5.81
N LEU A 55 1.96 6.78 6.07
CA LEU A 55 3.22 6.06 6.23
C LEU A 55 3.63 5.53 4.86
N LEU A 56 4.86 5.84 4.42
CA LEU A 56 5.47 5.27 3.22
C LEU A 56 6.68 4.45 3.62
N LEU A 57 6.76 3.25 3.12
CA LEU A 57 7.81 2.30 3.45
C LEU A 57 7.96 1.21 2.39
N GLN A 58 8.97 0.39 2.54
CA GLN A 58 9.14 -0.90 1.89
C GLN A 58 9.14 -2.00 2.96
N HIS A 59 8.85 -3.22 2.55
CA HIS A 59 9.08 -4.40 3.40
C HIS A 59 10.24 -5.25 2.88
N PRO A 60 10.96 -5.96 3.75
CA PRO A 60 11.66 -7.18 3.34
C PRO A 60 10.67 -8.15 2.68
N PRO A 61 11.15 -9.15 1.92
CA PRO A 61 10.28 -10.14 1.27
C PRO A 61 9.28 -10.76 2.24
N VAL A 62 7.98 -10.55 2.01
CA VAL A 62 6.90 -11.08 2.84
C VAL A 62 5.64 -11.35 2.03
N ILE A 63 5.02 -12.50 2.27
CA ILE A 63 3.67 -12.83 1.80
C ILE A 63 2.69 -12.51 2.92
N THR A 64 1.66 -11.73 2.60
CA THR A 64 0.62 -11.37 3.58
C THR A 64 -0.71 -12.01 3.20
N LEU A 65 -1.35 -12.65 4.19
CA LEU A 65 -2.65 -13.28 4.06
C LEU A 65 -3.73 -12.32 4.56
N GLY A 66 -4.74 -12.05 3.72
CA GLY A 66 -5.87 -11.18 4.06
C GLY A 66 -6.98 -11.93 4.80
N VAL A 67 -8.15 -11.28 4.94
CA VAL A 67 -9.31 -11.88 5.66
C VAL A 67 -10.28 -12.61 4.74
N LYS A 68 -10.03 -12.69 3.44
CA LYS A 68 -10.93 -13.34 2.48
C LYS A 68 -10.69 -14.86 2.49
N GLY A 69 -11.76 -15.64 2.72
CA GLY A 69 -11.69 -17.10 2.74
C GLY A 69 -10.78 -17.62 3.86
N ASP A 70 -9.79 -18.43 3.50
CA ASP A 70 -8.73 -18.94 4.36
C ASP A 70 -7.53 -17.95 4.51
N GLY A 71 -7.74 -16.70 4.20
CA GLY A 71 -6.70 -15.68 4.11
C GLY A 71 -5.86 -15.78 2.85
N GLY A 72 -6.21 -16.67 1.93
CA GLY A 72 -5.46 -16.92 0.71
C GLY A 72 -4.32 -17.93 0.89
N ARG A 73 -4.32 -18.71 1.97
CA ARG A 73 -3.27 -19.72 2.24
C ARG A 73 -3.19 -20.77 1.12
N THR A 74 -4.33 -21.21 0.57
CA THR A 74 -4.39 -22.11 -0.59
C THR A 74 -3.82 -21.51 -1.86
N ASN A 75 -3.66 -20.19 -1.92
CA ASN A 75 -3.05 -19.47 -3.04
C ASN A 75 -1.53 -19.27 -2.88
N VAL A 76 -0.90 -19.81 -1.82
CA VAL A 76 0.56 -19.88 -1.69
C VAL A 76 1.03 -21.18 -2.33
N LEU A 77 1.85 -21.07 -3.36
CA LEU A 77 2.23 -22.18 -4.27
C LEU A 77 3.44 -22.99 -3.78
N VAL A 78 4.09 -22.57 -2.71
CA VAL A 78 5.30 -23.18 -2.17
C VAL A 78 5.14 -23.53 -0.70
N THR A 79 5.98 -24.44 -0.20
CA THR A 79 5.97 -24.86 1.21
C THR A 79 6.61 -23.81 2.11
N ASP A 80 6.37 -23.89 3.43
CA ASP A 80 6.96 -22.99 4.42
C ASP A 80 8.49 -23.13 4.47
N GLU A 81 8.99 -24.37 4.30
CA GLU A 81 10.43 -24.63 4.23
C GLU A 81 11.05 -23.87 3.02
N ARG A 82 10.36 -23.90 1.88
CA ARG A 82 10.84 -23.19 0.68
C ARG A 82 10.79 -21.68 0.86
N LEU A 83 9.79 -21.13 1.52
CA LEU A 83 9.73 -19.71 1.87
C LEU A 83 10.89 -19.31 2.78
N ALA A 84 11.17 -20.13 3.81
CA ALA A 84 12.29 -19.89 4.71
C ALA A 84 13.66 -19.91 4.00
N GLU A 85 13.88 -20.86 3.06
CA GLU A 85 15.08 -20.89 2.22
C GLU A 85 15.25 -19.63 1.36
N LEU A 86 14.15 -19.08 0.87
CA LEU A 86 14.12 -17.86 0.07
C LEU A 86 14.18 -16.57 0.91
N GLY A 87 14.14 -16.68 2.25
CA GLY A 87 14.07 -15.53 3.16
C GLY A 87 12.76 -14.74 3.03
N VAL A 88 11.66 -15.40 2.64
CA VAL A 88 10.34 -14.79 2.50
C VAL A 88 9.51 -15.13 3.73
N GLU A 89 9.11 -14.12 4.49
CA GLU A 89 8.20 -14.30 5.63
C GLU A 89 6.76 -14.52 5.15
N ILE A 90 5.94 -15.16 6.00
CA ILE A 90 4.50 -15.23 5.81
C ILE A 90 3.81 -14.63 7.04
N SER A 91 2.82 -13.76 6.81
CA SER A 91 2.13 -13.05 7.90
C SER A 91 0.63 -13.01 7.68
N GLU A 92 -0.13 -13.43 8.69
CA GLU A 92 -1.58 -13.24 8.72
C GLU A 92 -1.91 -11.81 9.12
N THR A 93 -2.89 -11.22 8.44
CA THR A 93 -3.22 -9.81 8.61
C THR A 93 -4.71 -9.58 8.78
N GLY A 94 -5.08 -8.40 9.26
CA GLY A 94 -6.48 -7.98 9.35
C GLY A 94 -6.96 -7.16 8.15
N ARG A 95 -6.17 -7.04 7.07
CA ARG A 95 -6.55 -6.29 5.86
C ARG A 95 -7.59 -7.03 5.03
N GLY A 96 -8.38 -6.28 4.30
CA GLY A 96 -9.24 -6.83 3.26
C GLY A 96 -8.44 -7.48 2.13
N GLY A 97 -9.12 -8.34 1.37
CA GLY A 97 -8.54 -9.06 0.25
C GLY A 97 -7.97 -10.42 0.62
N ASP A 98 -7.26 -11.01 -0.31
CA ASP A 98 -6.65 -12.33 -0.32
C ASP A 98 -5.12 -12.22 -0.09
N VAL A 99 -4.33 -13.18 -0.60
CA VAL A 99 -2.88 -13.18 -0.55
C VAL A 99 -2.26 -12.08 -1.42
N THR A 100 -1.16 -11.52 -0.96
CA THR A 100 -0.26 -10.68 -1.79
C THR A 100 1.19 -10.80 -1.32
N TYR A 101 2.11 -10.34 -2.17
CA TYR A 101 3.54 -10.26 -1.88
C TYR A 101 3.97 -8.80 -1.71
N HIS A 102 4.89 -8.57 -0.77
CA HIS A 102 5.61 -7.31 -0.61
C HIS A 102 7.11 -7.59 -0.61
N GLY A 103 7.89 -6.66 -1.16
CA GLY A 103 9.34 -6.77 -1.19
C GLY A 103 10.02 -5.45 -1.60
N PRO A 104 11.36 -5.44 -1.63
CA PRO A 104 12.14 -4.27 -2.07
C PRO A 104 11.72 -3.77 -3.44
N GLY A 105 11.74 -2.44 -3.60
CA GLY A 105 11.32 -1.78 -4.84
C GLY A 105 9.80 -1.60 -4.98
N GLN A 106 9.02 -2.02 -3.98
CA GLN A 106 7.59 -1.77 -3.90
C GLN A 106 7.32 -0.68 -2.85
N ILE A 107 6.67 0.41 -3.25
CA ILE A 107 6.18 1.42 -2.30
C ILE A 107 4.94 0.86 -1.61
N VAL A 108 4.98 0.78 -0.28
CA VAL A 108 3.82 0.46 0.54
C VAL A 108 3.35 1.74 1.23
N GLY A 109 2.08 2.09 1.04
CA GLY A 109 1.44 3.23 1.65
C GLY A 109 0.38 2.79 2.67
N TYR A 110 0.52 3.24 3.92
CA TYR A 110 -0.45 3.02 4.97
C TYR A 110 -1.08 4.34 5.43
N PRO A 111 -2.22 4.75 4.85
CA PRO A 111 -2.95 5.91 5.33
C PRO A 111 -3.68 5.59 6.65
N ILE A 112 -3.43 6.37 7.69
CA ILE A 112 -4.13 6.34 8.97
C ILE A 112 -4.97 7.60 9.06
N LEU A 113 -6.19 7.54 8.54
CA LEU A 113 -7.08 8.69 8.36
C LEU A 113 -8.35 8.53 9.17
N ASP A 114 -8.89 9.63 9.70
CA ASP A 114 -10.30 9.68 10.09
C ASP A 114 -11.14 10.09 8.88
N LEU A 115 -11.97 9.19 8.40
CA LEU A 115 -12.85 9.44 7.25
C LEU A 115 -14.07 10.30 7.61
N LYS A 116 -14.27 10.64 8.88
CA LYS A 116 -15.33 11.55 9.28
C LYS A 116 -14.93 13.02 9.05
N PRO A 117 -15.91 13.89 8.90
CA PRO A 117 -17.36 13.62 8.75
C PRO A 117 -17.77 13.33 7.30
N ASP A 118 -16.92 13.64 6.31
CA ASP A 118 -17.28 13.85 4.90
C ASP A 118 -16.85 12.72 3.95
N ARG A 119 -16.09 11.72 4.44
CA ARG A 119 -15.53 10.63 3.64
C ARG A 119 -15.92 9.23 4.12
N CYS A 120 -17.04 9.10 4.82
CA CYS A 120 -17.53 7.83 5.34
C CYS A 120 -18.11 6.92 4.22
N ASP A 121 -17.28 6.64 3.22
CA ASP A 121 -17.58 5.75 2.10
C ASP A 121 -16.34 4.90 1.76
N VAL A 122 -16.45 3.59 1.99
CA VAL A 122 -15.36 2.63 1.76
C VAL A 122 -15.01 2.52 0.28
N HIS A 123 -16.03 2.51 -0.58
CA HIS A 123 -15.81 2.41 -2.03
C HIS A 123 -15.11 3.66 -2.56
N ARG A 124 -15.55 4.84 -2.16
CA ARG A 124 -14.90 6.10 -2.50
C ARG A 124 -13.45 6.11 -2.02
N TYR A 125 -13.18 5.70 -0.76
CA TYR A 125 -11.83 5.64 -0.23
C TYR A 125 -10.91 4.74 -1.06
N VAL A 126 -11.37 3.55 -1.45
CA VAL A 126 -10.60 2.65 -2.32
C VAL A 126 -10.36 3.28 -3.69
N ARG A 127 -11.37 3.95 -4.29
CA ARG A 127 -11.22 4.66 -5.57
C ARG A 127 -10.26 5.83 -5.49
N ASP A 128 -10.20 6.53 -4.36
CA ASP A 128 -9.24 7.60 -4.11
C ASP A 128 -7.80 7.04 -4.07
N LEU A 129 -7.57 5.89 -3.44
CA LEU A 129 -6.26 5.23 -3.46
C LEU A 129 -5.84 4.75 -4.87
N GLU A 130 -6.78 4.21 -5.65
CA GLU A 130 -6.52 3.88 -7.06
C GLU A 130 -6.17 5.14 -7.86
N GLU A 131 -6.88 6.24 -7.65
CA GLU A 131 -6.63 7.51 -8.31
C GLU A 131 -5.20 8.03 -8.06
N VAL A 132 -4.70 7.93 -6.83
CA VAL A 132 -3.32 8.28 -6.49
C VAL A 132 -2.34 7.52 -7.39
N MET A 133 -2.46 6.20 -7.45
CA MET A 133 -1.55 5.36 -8.23
C MET A 133 -1.71 5.58 -9.75
N ILE A 134 -2.92 5.82 -10.24
CA ILE A 134 -3.19 6.16 -11.65
C ILE A 134 -2.47 7.45 -12.03
N ARG A 135 -2.57 8.50 -11.20
CA ARG A 135 -1.88 9.77 -11.45
C ARG A 135 -0.36 9.63 -11.40
N VAL A 136 0.16 8.84 -10.46
CA VAL A 136 1.61 8.54 -10.46
C VAL A 136 2.03 7.86 -11.76
N CYS A 137 1.28 6.86 -12.24
CA CYS A 137 1.56 6.23 -13.54
C CYS A 137 1.57 7.26 -14.69
N ALA A 138 0.60 8.18 -14.70
CA ALA A 138 0.50 9.22 -15.73
C ALA A 138 1.73 10.15 -15.74
N ASP A 139 2.31 10.48 -14.60
CA ASP A 139 3.55 11.26 -14.50
C ASP A 139 4.75 10.58 -15.20
N TYR A 140 4.70 9.26 -15.34
CA TYR A 140 5.70 8.47 -16.06
C TYR A 140 5.31 8.16 -17.51
N GLY A 141 4.20 8.74 -18.00
CA GLY A 141 3.67 8.51 -19.33
C GLY A 141 2.97 7.15 -19.49
N VAL A 142 2.60 6.50 -18.38
CA VAL A 142 1.96 5.19 -18.37
C VAL A 142 0.44 5.37 -18.20
N THR A 143 -0.34 4.82 -19.12
CA THR A 143 -1.80 4.78 -18.99
C THR A 143 -2.18 3.63 -18.07
N ALA A 144 -2.65 3.96 -16.87
CA ALA A 144 -3.17 3.00 -15.91
C ALA A 144 -4.66 3.25 -15.66
N GLU A 145 -5.40 2.18 -15.38
CA GLU A 145 -6.85 2.23 -15.26
C GLU A 145 -7.40 1.32 -14.15
N ARG A 146 -8.71 1.42 -13.94
CA ARG A 146 -9.49 0.53 -13.08
C ARG A 146 -10.17 -0.52 -13.95
N ILE A 147 -10.12 -1.79 -13.52
CA ILE A 147 -10.89 -2.86 -14.16
C ILE A 147 -12.19 -3.06 -13.37
N LYS A 148 -13.33 -3.09 -14.08
CA LYS A 148 -14.64 -3.28 -13.45
C LYS A 148 -14.69 -4.61 -12.69
N GLY A 149 -15.07 -4.56 -11.41
CA GLY A 149 -15.16 -5.74 -10.55
C GLY A 149 -13.84 -6.13 -9.88
N LEU A 150 -12.72 -5.54 -10.26
CA LEU A 150 -11.41 -5.78 -9.65
C LEU A 150 -10.91 -4.55 -8.92
N THR A 151 -10.34 -4.76 -7.73
CA THR A 151 -9.71 -3.69 -6.95
C THR A 151 -8.23 -3.58 -7.28
N GLY A 152 -7.71 -2.35 -7.39
CA GLY A 152 -6.31 -2.06 -7.69
C GLY A 152 -6.15 -1.21 -8.95
N THR A 153 -4.91 -0.95 -9.31
CA THR A 153 -4.51 -0.15 -10.48
C THR A 153 -3.85 -1.06 -11.51
N TRP A 154 -4.23 -0.89 -12.77
CA TRP A 154 -3.89 -1.83 -13.83
C TRP A 154 -3.29 -1.12 -15.04
N VAL A 155 -2.33 -1.76 -15.69
CA VAL A 155 -1.79 -1.38 -17.00
C VAL A 155 -2.11 -2.53 -17.95
N GLY A 156 -3.09 -2.32 -18.84
CA GLY A 156 -3.67 -3.41 -19.62
C GLY A 156 -4.22 -4.51 -18.69
N ASN A 157 -3.74 -5.74 -18.84
CA ASN A 157 -4.18 -6.89 -18.04
C ASN A 157 -3.25 -7.20 -16.85
N GLU A 158 -2.30 -6.32 -16.52
CA GLU A 158 -1.32 -6.54 -15.46
C GLU A 158 -1.52 -5.54 -14.32
N LYS A 159 -1.56 -6.04 -13.08
CA LYS A 159 -1.73 -5.21 -11.89
C LYS A 159 -0.41 -4.53 -11.52
N ILE A 160 -0.41 -3.20 -11.45
CA ILE A 160 0.72 -2.39 -10.99
C ILE A 160 0.57 -1.94 -9.55
N GLY A 161 -0.67 -1.82 -9.08
CA GLY A 161 -0.98 -1.41 -7.72
C GLY A 161 -2.06 -2.27 -7.08
N ALA A 162 -1.79 -2.77 -5.88
CA ALA A 162 -2.72 -3.57 -5.08
C ALA A 162 -3.26 -2.75 -3.90
N ILE A 163 -4.49 -3.02 -3.48
CA ILE A 163 -5.13 -2.35 -2.34
C ILE A 163 -5.72 -3.40 -1.41
N GLY A 164 -5.40 -3.27 -0.13
CA GLY A 164 -6.00 -4.06 0.92
C GLY A 164 -6.12 -3.20 2.17
N VAL A 165 -7.31 -2.71 2.48
CA VAL A 165 -7.58 -1.78 3.58
C VAL A 165 -8.36 -2.43 4.72
N ARG A 166 -8.23 -1.84 5.89
CA ARG A 166 -9.12 -2.08 7.03
C ARG A 166 -9.64 -0.74 7.53
N ILE A 167 -10.94 -0.68 7.81
CA ILE A 167 -11.59 0.50 8.37
C ILE A 167 -12.31 0.08 9.64
N SER A 168 -12.02 0.74 10.75
CA SER A 168 -12.66 0.50 12.03
C SER A 168 -13.10 1.82 12.64
N ARG A 169 -14.42 1.98 12.85
CA ARG A 169 -15.02 3.23 13.34
C ARG A 169 -14.61 4.47 12.54
N TRP A 170 -14.45 4.26 11.22
CA TRP A 170 -14.04 5.25 10.24
C TRP A 170 -12.57 5.67 10.33
N ILE A 171 -11.74 5.01 11.13
CA ILE A 171 -10.28 5.15 11.06
C ILE A 171 -9.73 4.05 10.15
N THR A 172 -8.87 4.46 9.20
CA THR A 172 -8.26 3.55 8.23
C THR A 172 -6.96 2.93 8.74
N SER A 173 -6.60 1.76 8.23
CA SER A 173 -5.29 1.12 8.37
C SER A 173 -5.03 0.20 7.20
N HIS A 174 -3.79 -0.30 7.07
CA HIS A 174 -3.29 -0.88 5.83
C HIS A 174 -3.45 0.12 4.68
N GLY A 175 -3.48 -0.30 3.45
CA GLY A 175 -3.59 0.66 2.35
C GLY A 175 -3.27 0.05 1.00
N PHE A 176 -2.20 0.51 0.36
CA PHE A 176 -1.83 0.10 -1.00
C PHE A 176 -0.37 -0.34 -1.09
N ALA A 177 -0.09 -1.09 -2.13
CA ALA A 177 1.25 -1.48 -2.55
C ALA A 177 1.42 -1.16 -4.04
N PHE A 178 2.45 -0.42 -4.40
CA PHE A 178 2.69 0.07 -5.76
C PHE A 178 4.05 -0.40 -6.25
N ASN A 179 4.06 -1.18 -7.33
CA ASN A 179 5.26 -1.76 -7.89
C ASN A 179 6.04 -0.72 -8.70
N VAL A 180 7.19 -0.29 -8.23
CA VAL A 180 8.09 0.64 -8.93
C VAL A 180 9.16 -0.10 -9.71
N ASN A 181 10.10 -0.75 -9.01
CA ASN A 181 11.16 -1.61 -9.56
C ASN A 181 11.25 -2.94 -8.81
N THR A 182 10.10 -3.41 -8.33
CA THR A 182 9.90 -4.63 -7.58
C THR A 182 10.33 -5.86 -8.40
N ASN A 183 11.00 -6.83 -7.76
CA ASN A 183 11.24 -8.13 -8.36
C ASN A 183 9.91 -8.87 -8.56
N LEU A 184 9.41 -8.86 -9.79
CA LEU A 184 8.11 -9.47 -10.12
C LEU A 184 8.13 -10.99 -10.13
N GLN A 185 9.30 -11.63 -10.14
CA GLN A 185 9.42 -13.10 -10.10
C GLN A 185 8.90 -13.67 -8.80
N GLU A 186 9.02 -12.92 -7.70
CA GLU A 186 8.55 -13.32 -6.38
C GLU A 186 7.02 -13.46 -6.28
N PHE A 187 6.27 -12.81 -7.18
CA PHE A 187 4.84 -13.03 -7.30
C PHE A 187 4.48 -14.43 -7.81
N GLY A 188 5.46 -15.14 -8.42
CA GLY A 188 5.32 -16.55 -8.78
C GLY A 188 5.20 -17.51 -7.59
N LEU A 189 5.45 -17.05 -6.37
CA LEU A 189 5.25 -17.82 -5.14
C LEU A 189 3.77 -17.93 -4.73
N ILE A 190 2.89 -17.13 -5.35
CA ILE A 190 1.47 -17.03 -5.01
C ILE A 190 0.59 -16.98 -6.26
N VAL A 191 -0.71 -17.23 -6.11
CA VAL A 191 -1.74 -16.82 -7.06
C VAL A 191 -2.37 -15.52 -6.53
N PRO A 192 -1.96 -14.33 -7.03
CA PRO A 192 -2.42 -13.06 -6.45
C PRO A 192 -3.94 -12.93 -6.51
N CYS A 193 -4.58 -12.71 -5.38
CA CYS A 193 -6.04 -12.56 -5.25
C CYS A 193 -6.86 -13.76 -5.79
N GLY A 194 -6.24 -14.94 -5.98
CA GLY A 194 -6.89 -16.09 -6.61
C GLY A 194 -7.30 -15.88 -8.08
N ILE A 195 -6.69 -14.88 -8.76
CA ILE A 195 -7.00 -14.53 -10.16
C ILE A 195 -5.82 -14.99 -11.02
N ALA A 196 -5.96 -16.19 -11.62
CA ALA A 196 -4.91 -16.79 -12.43
C ALA A 196 -4.73 -16.12 -13.82
N ASP A 197 -5.74 -15.38 -14.29
CA ASP A 197 -5.77 -14.83 -15.65
C ASP A 197 -5.14 -13.44 -15.78
N HIS A 198 -4.62 -12.87 -14.69
CA HIS A 198 -4.02 -11.54 -14.67
C HIS A 198 -2.58 -11.58 -14.15
N GLY A 199 -1.71 -10.84 -14.85
CA GLY A 199 -0.31 -10.69 -14.46
C GLY A 199 -0.09 -9.57 -13.43
N VAL A 200 1.18 -9.39 -13.08
CA VAL A 200 1.67 -8.24 -12.31
C VAL A 200 2.74 -7.51 -13.11
N THR A 201 2.80 -6.19 -12.94
CA THR A 201 3.81 -5.35 -13.59
C THR A 201 4.38 -4.31 -12.62
N SER A 202 5.34 -3.50 -13.08
CA SER A 202 5.97 -2.41 -12.34
C SER A 202 6.22 -1.21 -13.26
N LEU A 203 6.45 -0.03 -12.69
CA LEU A 203 6.80 1.16 -13.47
C LEU A 203 8.03 0.93 -14.34
N GLU A 204 9.08 0.34 -13.76
CA GLU A 204 10.32 0.04 -14.51
C GLU A 204 10.05 -0.87 -15.70
N ARG A 205 9.25 -1.92 -15.52
CA ARG A 205 8.91 -2.86 -16.59
C ARG A 205 8.11 -2.19 -17.71
N VAL A 206 7.08 -1.40 -17.39
CA VAL A 206 6.22 -0.79 -18.41
C VAL A 206 6.86 0.39 -19.11
N THR A 207 7.77 1.12 -18.42
CA THR A 207 8.50 2.24 -19.04
C THR A 207 9.76 1.80 -19.78
N GLY A 208 10.26 0.60 -19.51
CA GLY A 208 11.51 0.08 -20.07
C GLY A 208 12.76 0.83 -19.59
N ARG A 209 12.69 1.57 -18.48
CA ARG A 209 13.79 2.36 -17.90
C ARG A 209 13.80 2.29 -16.39
N ALA A 210 14.98 2.48 -15.79
CA ALA A 210 15.12 2.55 -14.36
C ALA A 210 14.28 3.70 -13.78
N VAL A 211 13.54 3.43 -12.69
CA VAL A 211 12.70 4.39 -11.98
C VAL A 211 13.21 4.54 -10.56
N SER A 212 13.50 5.78 -10.17
CA SER A 212 13.90 6.09 -8.79
C SER A 212 12.73 5.88 -7.84
N LEU A 213 12.94 5.07 -6.79
CA LEU A 213 11.95 4.85 -5.75
C LEU A 213 11.62 6.16 -5.02
N ALA A 214 12.64 6.97 -4.71
CA ALA A 214 12.45 8.26 -4.04
C ALA A 214 11.62 9.25 -4.87
N ASP A 215 11.86 9.33 -6.19
CA ASP A 215 11.04 10.17 -7.09
C ASP A 215 9.59 9.65 -7.14
N ALA A 216 9.40 8.33 -7.18
CA ALA A 216 8.06 7.75 -7.16
C ALA A 216 7.33 7.99 -5.83
N GLU A 217 8.04 7.92 -4.68
CA GLU A 217 7.49 8.28 -3.37
C GLU A 217 7.05 9.74 -3.31
N ASP A 218 7.85 10.69 -3.84
CA ASP A 218 7.49 12.10 -3.88
C ASP A 218 6.21 12.32 -4.70
N ARG A 219 6.06 11.64 -5.84
CA ARG A 219 4.84 11.70 -6.66
C ARG A 219 3.64 11.09 -5.93
N VAL A 220 3.83 9.96 -5.23
CA VAL A 220 2.78 9.37 -4.39
C VAL A 220 2.30 10.38 -3.34
N VAL A 221 3.20 11.07 -2.64
CA VAL A 221 2.83 12.09 -1.66
C VAL A 221 2.04 13.23 -2.30
N ASN A 222 2.55 13.78 -3.40
CA ASN A 222 1.91 14.91 -4.10
C ASN A 222 0.49 14.56 -4.55
N HIS A 223 0.31 13.38 -5.18
CA HIS A 223 -1.00 12.95 -5.64
C HIS A 223 -1.92 12.51 -4.50
N PHE A 224 -1.37 11.91 -3.43
CA PHE A 224 -2.16 11.58 -2.24
C PHE A 224 -2.76 12.84 -1.62
N VAL A 225 -1.95 13.86 -1.39
CA VAL A 225 -2.41 15.15 -0.88
C VAL A 225 -3.47 15.73 -1.80
N ALA A 226 -3.20 15.84 -3.10
CA ALA A 226 -4.14 16.42 -4.07
C ALA A 226 -5.49 15.68 -4.13
N VAL A 227 -5.49 14.34 -4.02
CA VAL A 227 -6.71 13.53 -4.06
C VAL A 227 -7.50 13.63 -2.75
N PHE A 228 -6.81 13.64 -1.62
CA PHE A 228 -7.47 13.64 -0.32
C PHE A 228 -7.82 15.04 0.20
N GLU A 229 -7.17 16.11 -0.29
CA GLU A 229 -7.54 17.51 -0.02
C GLU A 229 -8.62 18.04 -0.96
N GLY A 230 -8.57 17.67 -2.23
CA GLY A 230 -9.24 18.35 -3.34
C GLY A 230 -10.72 18.11 -3.50
N ARG A 231 -11.45 17.52 -2.53
CA ARG A 231 -12.89 17.24 -2.69
C ARG A 231 -13.70 17.52 -1.42
N SER A 232 -13.89 18.80 -1.13
CA SER A 232 -15.12 19.29 -0.49
C SER A 232 -16.06 19.70 -1.61
N GLY A 233 -16.98 18.81 -2.01
CA GLY A 233 -17.96 19.07 -3.06
C GLY A 233 -18.90 17.88 -3.17
#